data_a41ab17a8d8d36d6589e66cc1e1655ab
#
_entry.id   a41ab17a8d8d36d6589e66cc1e1655ab
#
_cell.length_a   1.000
_cell.length_b   1.000
_cell.length_c   1.000
_cell.angle_alpha   90.00
_cell.angle_beta   90.00
_cell.angle_gamma   90.00
#
_symmetry.space_group_name_H-M   'P 1'
#
loop_
_entity.id
_entity.type
_entity.pdbx_description
1 polymer ?
#
loop_
_entity_poly.entity_id
_entity_poly.type
_entity_poly.pdbx_seq_one_letter_code
_entity_poly.pdbx_strand_id
1 'polypeptide(L)' 'MRILQTQESVNPYQSVKSCDGNNPFDITRAIFCKVGGNFTLTFHDNTTGEFALTAGVVYEFAVKNSNNANLFLLY' A
#
# COMPACT_ATOMS: atom_id res chain seq x y z
N MET A 1 -12.19 9.85 -24.03
CA MET A 1 -11.63 9.30 -23.82
C MET A 1 -11.64 8.65 -23.22
N ARG A 2 -11.89 9.04 -23.17
CA ARG A 2 -11.52 8.30 -22.76
C ARG A 2 -11.43 7.92 -22.04
N ILE A 3 -11.86 8.30 -22.07
CA ILE A 3 -11.43 7.71 -21.63
C ILE A 3 -11.31 7.09 -21.09
N LEU A 4 -11.67 7.38 -21.00
CA LEU A 4 -11.14 6.64 -20.66
C LEU A 4 -10.86 6.23 -20.13
N GLN A 5 -11.09 6.42 -20.09
CA GLN A 5 -10.52 5.92 -19.81
C GLN A 5 -10.23 5.40 -19.28
N THR A 6 -10.66 5.63 -19.34
CA THR A 6 -10.13 5.05 -19.07
C THR A 6 -10.00 4.30 -18.58
N GLN A 7 -10.15 4.40 -18.49
CA GLN A 7 -9.90 3.77 -18.29
C GLN A 7 -9.56 3.04 -18.03
N GLU A 8 -9.58 3.24 -18.09
CA GLU A 8 -9.22 2.69 -18.02
C GLU A 8 -8.67 2.16 -17.70
N SER A 9 -8.65 2.19 -18.20
CA SER A 9 -7.80 1.77 -17.86
C SER A 9 -7.33 1.80 -16.75
N VAL A 10 -7.15 2.34 -16.46
CA VAL A 10 -6.99 2.47 -15.02
C VAL A 10 -7.35 1.17 -14.34
N ASN A 11 -6.54 0.80 -13.36
CA ASN A 11 -6.76 -0.40 -12.61
C ASN A 11 -7.25 -0.01 -11.20
N PRO A 12 -8.54 0.20 -11.01
CA PRO A 12 -9.04 0.69 -9.73
C PRO A 12 -8.81 -0.34 -8.63
N TYR A 13 -8.61 0.16 -7.44
CA TYR A 13 -8.51 -0.68 -6.26
C TYR A 13 -9.91 -1.15 -5.89
N GLN A 14 -10.03 -2.43 -5.55
CA GLN A 14 -11.33 -3.04 -5.30
C GLN A 14 -11.70 -3.07 -3.83
N SER A 15 -10.71 -2.97 -2.94
CA SER A 15 -10.99 -2.97 -1.51
C SER A 15 -9.90 -2.28 -0.72
N VAL A 16 -10.28 -1.83 0.46
CA VAL A 16 -9.38 -1.17 1.41
C VAL A 16 -9.47 -1.93 2.73
N LYS A 17 -8.32 -2.22 3.32
CA LYS A 17 -8.25 -2.84 4.64
C LYS A 17 -7.29 -2.07 5.51
N SER A 18 -7.52 -2.10 6.82
CA SER A 18 -6.60 -1.53 7.79
C SER A 18 -5.41 -2.44 8.00
N CYS A 19 -4.23 -1.84 8.20
CA CYS A 19 -3.04 -2.58 8.55
C CYS A 19 -2.99 -2.76 10.07
N ASP A 20 -2.68 -3.98 10.52
CA ASP A 20 -2.63 -4.29 11.95
C ASP A 20 -1.24 -4.14 12.56
N GLY A 21 -0.22 -3.85 11.75
CA GLY A 21 1.16 -3.76 12.23
C GLY A 21 1.72 -5.14 12.59
N ASN A 22 2.87 -5.49 12.03
CA ASN A 22 3.58 -6.75 12.29
C ASN A 22 2.78 -8.04 12.05
N ASN A 23 1.61 -7.96 11.45
CA ASN A 23 0.81 -9.12 11.07
C ASN A 23 0.81 -9.24 9.55
N PRO A 24 1.16 -10.41 8.99
CA PRO A 24 1.14 -10.59 7.56
C PRO A 24 -0.27 -10.38 7.00
N PHE A 25 -0.33 -9.87 5.79
CA PHE A 25 -1.59 -9.67 5.07
C PHE A 25 -1.38 -10.06 3.61
N ASP A 26 -2.48 -10.13 2.87
CA ASP A 26 -2.41 -10.44 1.44
C ASP A 26 -1.62 -9.37 0.71
N ILE A 27 -0.92 -9.76 -0.35
CA ILE A 27 -0.09 -8.83 -1.11
C ILE A 27 -0.95 -7.70 -1.66
N THR A 28 -0.56 -6.47 -1.34
CA THR A 28 -1.29 -5.28 -1.76
C THR A 28 -0.95 -4.89 -3.20
N ARG A 29 -1.83 -4.12 -3.83
CA ARG A 29 -1.52 -3.39 -5.07
C ARG A 29 -0.85 -2.06 -4.74
N ALA A 30 -1.27 -1.44 -3.63
CA ALA A 30 -0.73 -0.18 -3.18
C ALA A 30 -1.00 -0.02 -1.70
N ILE A 31 -0.43 1.00 -1.11
CA ILE A 31 -0.69 1.37 0.29
C ILE A 31 -0.94 2.87 0.34
N PHE A 32 -1.79 3.29 1.28
CA PHE A 32 -2.06 4.69 1.55
C PHE A 32 -1.51 5.02 2.94
N CYS A 33 -0.64 6.03 3.02
CA CYS A 33 -0.05 6.43 4.28
C CYS A 33 -1.01 7.35 5.03
N LYS A 34 -1.43 6.93 6.23
CA LYS A 34 -2.34 7.73 7.06
C LYS A 34 -1.58 8.76 7.89
N VAL A 35 -0.46 8.35 8.46
CA VAL A 35 0.39 9.22 9.29
C VAL A 35 1.82 9.05 8.82
N GLY A 36 2.48 10.14 8.51
CA GLY A 36 3.86 10.11 8.02
C GLY A 36 4.82 9.57 9.07
N GLY A 37 5.89 8.96 8.62
CA GLY A 37 6.92 8.41 9.49
C GLY A 37 7.73 7.33 8.77
N ASN A 38 8.48 6.57 9.56
CA ASN A 38 9.31 5.49 9.04
C ASN A 38 8.55 4.17 9.12
N PHE A 39 8.58 3.43 8.02
CA PHE A 39 7.89 2.15 7.90
C PHE A 39 8.89 1.11 7.42
N THR A 40 8.97 -0.03 8.13
CA THR A 40 9.70 -1.19 7.63
C THR A 40 8.69 -2.08 6.91
N LEU A 41 8.84 -2.19 5.61
CA LEU A 41 7.90 -2.91 4.75
C LEU A 41 8.54 -4.21 4.27
N THR A 42 7.75 -5.29 4.28
CA THR A 42 8.13 -6.56 3.69
C THR A 42 7.40 -6.70 2.36
N PHE A 43 8.15 -6.83 1.29
CA PHE A 43 7.63 -6.93 -0.06
C PHE A 43 7.23 -8.37 -0.39
N HIS A 44 6.57 -8.55 -1.54
CA HIS A 44 6.04 -9.85 -1.93
C HIS A 44 7.11 -10.92 -2.10
N ASP A 45 8.35 -10.52 -2.37
CA ASP A 45 9.48 -11.45 -2.54
C ASP A 45 10.27 -11.67 -1.25
N ASN A 46 9.72 -11.27 -0.10
CA ASN A 46 10.31 -11.39 1.23
C ASN A 46 11.48 -10.42 1.49
N THR A 47 11.75 -9.50 0.60
CA THR A 47 12.73 -8.45 0.90
C THR A 47 12.10 -7.40 1.82
N THR A 48 12.91 -6.78 2.64
CA THR A 48 12.47 -5.72 3.53
C THR A 48 13.23 -4.45 3.28
N GLY A 49 12.60 -3.32 3.57
CA GLY A 49 13.25 -2.03 3.48
C GLY A 49 12.56 -1.04 4.41
N GLU A 50 13.32 -0.04 4.86
CA GLU A 50 12.77 1.04 5.68
C GLU A 50 12.56 2.26 4.80
N PHE A 51 11.36 2.84 4.86
CA PHE A 51 10.98 3.97 4.02
C PHE A 51 10.38 5.07 4.88
N ALA A 52 10.71 6.31 4.54
CA ALA A 52 10.05 7.48 5.11
C ALA A 52 8.87 7.82 4.20
N LEU A 53 7.65 7.60 4.69
CA LEU A 53 6.44 7.82 3.92
C LEU A 53 5.75 9.10 4.36
N THR A 54 5.10 9.76 3.41
CA THR A 54 4.38 11.02 3.64
C THR A 54 2.89 10.73 3.78
N ALA A 55 2.25 11.32 4.79
CA ALA A 55 0.81 11.18 5.00
C ALA A 55 0.03 11.68 3.79
N GLY A 56 -1.05 10.97 3.46
CA GLY A 56 -1.93 11.34 2.37
C GLY A 56 -1.46 10.92 0.99
N VAL A 57 -0.38 10.15 0.89
CA VAL A 57 0.17 9.71 -0.39
C VAL A 57 -0.12 8.23 -0.59
N VAL A 58 -0.49 7.87 -1.82
CA VAL A 58 -0.63 6.47 -2.23
C VAL A 58 0.69 6.02 -2.82
N TYR A 59 1.22 4.91 -2.30
CA TYR A 59 2.45 4.30 -2.80
C TYR A 59 2.11 2.97 -3.46
N GLU A 60 2.53 2.77 -4.69
CA GLU A 60 2.24 1.54 -5.44
C GLU A 60 3.28 0.48 -5.11
N PHE A 61 3.23 0.01 -3.88
CA PHE A 61 4.11 -1.04 -3.37
C PHE A 61 3.32 -2.32 -3.17
N ALA A 62 3.87 -3.43 -3.67
CA ALA A 62 3.32 -4.76 -3.44
C ALA A 62 3.93 -5.33 -2.16
N VAL A 63 3.27 -5.10 -1.03
CA VAL A 63 3.79 -5.48 0.28
C VAL A 63 2.88 -6.51 0.94
N LYS A 64 3.45 -7.27 1.87
CA LYS A 64 2.70 -8.27 2.62
C LYS A 64 2.86 -8.13 4.13
N ASN A 65 3.65 -7.17 4.60
CA ASN A 65 3.77 -6.87 6.03
C ASN A 65 4.33 -5.46 6.23
N SER A 66 4.01 -4.89 7.38
CA SER A 66 4.52 -3.59 7.80
C SER A 66 4.61 -3.58 9.32
N ASN A 67 5.65 -2.95 9.85
CA ASN A 67 5.80 -2.79 11.31
C ASN A 67 4.95 -1.67 11.88
N ASN A 68 4.28 -0.89 11.04
CA ASN A 68 3.53 0.29 11.46
C ASN A 68 2.12 0.21 10.89
N ALA A 69 1.12 0.39 11.75
CA ALA A 69 -0.28 0.24 11.38
C ALA A 69 -0.87 1.47 10.71
N ASN A 70 -0.10 2.54 10.51
CA ASN A 70 -0.61 3.79 9.96
C ASN A 70 -0.73 3.75 8.42
N LEU A 71 -1.25 2.66 7.92
CA LEU A 71 -1.47 2.44 6.49
C LEU A 71 -2.86 1.91 6.24
N PHE A 72 -3.42 2.26 5.09
CA PHE A 72 -4.50 1.49 4.48
C PHE A 72 -3.92 0.59 3.40
N LEU A 73 -4.39 -0.65 3.34
CA LEU A 73 -3.96 -1.64 2.36
C LEU A 73 -4.95 -1.61 1.20
N LEU A 74 -4.44 -1.37 0.01
CA LEU A 74 -5.28 -1.25 -1.19
C LEU A 74 -5.12 -2.49 -2.06
N TYR A 75 -6.25 -3.08 -2.42
CA TYR A 75 -6.29 -4.32 -3.19
C TYR A 75 -6.97 -4.19 -4.52
#